data_69ded23fcf81ea48505d7f508d5202e8
#
_entry.id   69ded23fcf81ea48505d7f508d5202e8
#
_cell.length_a   1.000
_cell.length_b   1.000
_cell.length_c   1.000
_cell.angle_alpha   90.00
_cell.angle_beta   90.00
_cell.angle_gamma   90.00
#
_symmetry.space_group_name_H-M   'P 1'
#
loop_
_entity.id
_entity.type
_entity.pdbx_description
1 polymer ?
#
loop_
_entity_poly.entity_id
_entity_poly.type
_entity_poly.pdbx_seq_one_letter_code
_entity_poly.pdbx_strand_id
1 'polypeptide(L)'
;MKFRLVILLLLVTTTMIAVGQEKPTRKGKKNDQPAEKGLIKVSVMYPFADGKTFNMEYYESKHMPMVAAFLGTNLVKYTIEKGVASGIPNQPLPYMAIGTFYLKSLSDYQAAIAPNRDAIRADFPNYTDIAPIILVSEVMR
;
A
#
# COMPACT_ATOMS: atom_id res chain seq x y z
N MET A 1 -33.57 -86.48 -6.84
CA MET A 1 -34.08 -85.18 -6.40
C MET A 1 -33.17 -84.13 -6.97
N LYS A 2 -33.62 -83.31 -7.97
CA LYS A 2 -32.81 -82.31 -8.63
C LYS A 2 -33.30 -80.94 -8.15
N PHE A 3 -32.40 -80.25 -7.37
CA PHE A 3 -32.65 -78.87 -6.95
C PHE A 3 -32.28 -77.95 -8.09
N ARG A 4 -33.25 -77.22 -8.60
CA ARG A 4 -33.09 -76.16 -9.59
C ARG A 4 -32.84 -74.84 -8.82
N LEU A 5 -31.58 -74.33 -8.89
CA LEU A 5 -31.23 -73.02 -8.40
C LEU A 5 -31.71 -71.95 -9.39
N VAL A 6 -32.68 -71.12 -8.98
CA VAL A 6 -33.15 -69.96 -9.75
C VAL A 6 -32.28 -68.77 -9.32
N ILE A 7 -31.39 -68.33 -10.21
CA ILE A 7 -30.60 -67.11 -10.01
C ILE A 7 -31.46 -65.93 -10.48
N LEU A 8 -31.92 -65.11 -9.52
CA LEU A 8 -32.63 -63.87 -9.77
C LEU A 8 -31.58 -62.78 -10.06
N LEU A 9 -31.45 -62.35 -11.32
CA LEU A 9 -30.55 -61.29 -11.76
C LEU A 9 -31.23 -59.95 -11.47
N LEU A 10 -30.79 -59.24 -10.41
CA LEU A 10 -31.25 -57.91 -10.06
C LEU A 10 -30.48 -56.91 -10.91
N LEU A 11 -31.14 -56.31 -11.92
CA LEU A 11 -30.59 -55.20 -12.72
C LEU A 11 -30.68 -53.92 -11.88
N VAL A 12 -29.57 -53.46 -11.33
CA VAL A 12 -29.46 -52.14 -10.68
C VAL A 12 -29.09 -51.12 -11.75
N THR A 13 -30.08 -50.34 -12.20
CA THR A 13 -29.83 -49.18 -13.08
C THR A 13 -29.37 -48.01 -12.22
N THR A 14 -28.08 -47.75 -12.23
CA THR A 14 -27.49 -46.51 -11.64
C THR A 14 -27.73 -45.33 -12.55
N THR A 15 -28.70 -44.49 -12.21
CA THR A 15 -28.88 -43.16 -12.82
C THR A 15 -27.77 -42.25 -12.32
N MET A 16 -26.80 -41.95 -13.20
CA MET A 16 -25.81 -40.92 -12.99
C MET A 16 -26.49 -39.54 -13.03
N ILE A 17 -26.69 -38.91 -11.86
CA ILE A 17 -27.08 -37.51 -11.78
C ILE A 17 -25.79 -36.71 -12.01
N ALA A 18 -25.68 -36.09 -13.19
CA ALA A 18 -24.64 -35.12 -13.48
C ALA A 18 -24.88 -33.86 -12.62
N VAL A 19 -24.21 -33.76 -11.46
CA VAL A 19 -24.14 -32.54 -10.69
C VAL A 19 -23.23 -31.59 -11.47
N GLY A 20 -23.83 -30.61 -12.15
CA GLY A 20 -23.11 -29.51 -12.78
C GLY A 20 -22.37 -28.72 -11.71
N GLN A 21 -21.04 -28.85 -11.65
CA GLN A 21 -20.21 -27.98 -10.88
C GLN A 21 -20.23 -26.60 -11.55
N GLU A 22 -21.08 -25.70 -11.06
CA GLU A 22 -20.94 -24.27 -11.34
C GLU A 22 -19.58 -23.81 -10.76
N LYS A 23 -18.66 -23.46 -11.66
CA LYS A 23 -17.43 -22.78 -11.30
C LYS A 23 -17.81 -21.46 -10.58
N PRO A 24 -17.31 -21.19 -9.36
CA PRO A 24 -17.54 -19.91 -8.74
C PRO A 24 -16.92 -18.84 -9.63
N THR A 25 -17.75 -18.02 -10.28
CA THR A 25 -17.32 -16.80 -10.94
C THR A 25 -16.75 -15.88 -9.85
N ARG A 26 -15.44 -15.82 -9.76
CA ARG A 26 -14.73 -14.84 -8.95
C ARG A 26 -15.11 -13.47 -9.50
N LYS A 27 -16.15 -12.86 -8.94
CA LYS A 27 -16.41 -11.43 -9.10
C LYS A 27 -15.16 -10.74 -8.57
N GLY A 28 -14.32 -10.23 -9.48
CA GLY A 28 -13.18 -9.44 -9.15
C GLY A 28 -13.70 -8.31 -8.26
N LYS A 29 -13.19 -8.20 -7.02
CA LYS A 29 -13.39 -7.01 -6.20
C LYS A 29 -12.91 -5.85 -7.07
N LYS A 30 -13.85 -5.03 -7.56
CA LYS A 30 -13.53 -3.73 -8.14
C LYS A 30 -12.70 -3.03 -7.06
N ASN A 31 -11.45 -2.70 -7.39
CA ASN A 31 -10.59 -1.93 -6.50
C ASN A 31 -11.23 -0.54 -6.44
N ASP A 32 -12.07 -0.29 -5.43
CA ASP A 32 -12.70 1.01 -5.17
C ASP A 32 -11.71 2.01 -4.57
N GLN A 33 -10.42 1.91 -4.93
CA GLN A 33 -9.50 2.99 -4.65
C GLN A 33 -9.88 4.18 -5.53
N PRO A 34 -10.09 5.37 -4.94
CA PRO A 34 -10.37 6.57 -5.71
C PRO A 34 -9.28 6.75 -6.77
N ALA A 35 -9.70 7.14 -7.98
CA ALA A 35 -8.76 7.38 -9.07
C ALA A 35 -7.71 8.39 -8.61
N GLU A 36 -6.44 8.00 -8.60
CA GLU A 36 -5.34 8.87 -8.13
C GLU A 36 -4.96 9.93 -9.17
N LYS A 37 -5.37 9.76 -10.41
CA LYS A 37 -5.09 10.69 -11.50
C LYS A 37 -5.51 12.11 -11.16
N GLY A 38 -4.59 13.05 -11.34
CA GLY A 38 -4.79 14.47 -11.04
C GLY A 38 -4.52 14.84 -9.58
N LEU A 39 -4.24 13.89 -8.69
CA LEU A 39 -3.81 14.21 -7.34
C LEU A 39 -2.40 14.81 -7.35
N ILE A 40 -2.17 15.75 -6.45
CA ILE A 40 -0.84 16.24 -6.14
C ILE A 40 -0.17 15.21 -5.21
N LYS A 41 1.04 14.80 -5.58
CA LYS A 41 1.85 13.86 -4.84
C LYS A 41 3.07 14.58 -4.27
N VAL A 42 3.22 14.57 -2.95
CA VAL A 42 4.42 15.09 -2.26
C VAL A 42 5.19 13.92 -1.70
N SER A 43 6.35 13.65 -2.28
CA SER A 43 7.26 12.57 -1.85
C SER A 43 8.40 13.18 -1.05
N VAL A 44 8.55 12.74 0.21
CA VAL A 44 9.63 13.11 1.12
C VAL A 44 10.58 11.92 1.21
N MET A 45 11.74 12.03 0.58
CA MET A 45 12.69 10.94 0.40
C MET A 45 13.92 11.17 1.27
N TYR A 46 14.29 10.18 2.08
CA TYR A 46 15.46 10.23 2.98
C TYR A 46 16.59 9.41 2.37
N PRO A 47 17.59 10.06 1.73
CA PRO A 47 18.70 9.35 1.09
C PRO A 47 19.46 8.49 2.09
N PHE A 48 19.87 7.29 1.64
CA PHE A 48 20.81 6.49 2.42
C PHE A 48 22.17 7.21 2.50
N ALA A 49 22.75 7.25 3.69
CA ALA A 49 24.13 7.68 3.90
C ALA A 49 24.73 6.89 5.08
N ASP A 50 26.00 6.51 4.93
CA ASP A 50 26.70 5.77 5.97
C ASP A 50 26.76 6.55 7.28
N GLY A 51 26.50 5.84 8.39
CA GLY A 51 26.49 6.43 9.73
C GLY A 51 25.26 7.25 10.09
N LYS A 52 24.32 7.41 9.15
CA LYS A 52 23.06 8.10 9.40
C LYS A 52 22.00 7.14 9.96
N THR A 53 21.05 7.69 10.71
CA THR A 53 20.03 6.91 11.42
C THR A 53 18.63 7.32 10.97
N PHE A 54 17.70 6.35 11.05
CA PHE A 54 16.29 6.58 10.81
C PHE A 54 15.44 5.69 11.71
N ASN A 55 14.66 6.30 12.62
CA ASN A 55 13.73 5.59 13.49
C ASN A 55 12.37 5.47 12.81
N MET A 56 12.16 4.32 12.14
CA MET A 56 10.94 4.05 11.40
C MET A 56 9.70 4.02 12.29
N GLU A 57 9.80 3.46 13.50
CA GLU A 57 8.67 3.36 14.45
C GLU A 57 8.15 4.75 14.85
N TYR A 58 9.05 5.67 15.20
CA TYR A 58 8.68 7.05 15.49
C TYR A 58 8.10 7.75 14.27
N TYR A 59 8.70 7.57 13.11
CA TYR A 59 8.25 8.16 11.86
C TYR A 59 6.81 7.75 11.52
N GLU A 60 6.51 6.45 11.62
CA GLU A 60 5.18 5.90 11.36
C GLU A 60 4.15 6.32 12.41
N SER A 61 4.51 6.27 13.69
CA SER A 61 3.55 6.43 14.79
C SER A 61 3.35 7.87 15.25
N LYS A 62 4.29 8.79 14.94
CA LYS A 62 4.28 10.17 15.42
C LYS A 62 4.40 11.20 14.30
N HIS A 63 5.51 11.18 13.56
CA HIS A 63 5.79 12.22 12.57
C HIS A 63 4.75 12.27 11.45
N MET A 64 4.51 11.14 10.77
CA MET A 64 3.57 11.11 9.65
C MET A 64 2.13 11.42 10.03
N PRO A 65 1.57 10.92 11.15
CA PRO A 65 0.26 11.34 11.64
C PRO A 65 0.18 12.83 11.98
N MET A 66 1.23 13.41 12.55
CA MET A 66 1.30 14.86 12.84
C MET A 66 1.20 15.68 11.55
N VAL A 67 2.01 15.35 10.54
CA VAL A 67 1.96 16.05 9.25
C VAL A 67 0.61 15.85 8.55
N ALA A 68 0.06 14.63 8.61
CA ALA A 68 -1.26 14.33 8.06
C ALA A 68 -2.37 15.19 8.71
N ALA A 69 -2.28 15.42 10.02
CA ALA A 69 -3.21 16.30 10.74
C ALA A 69 -3.15 17.75 10.24
N PHE A 70 -1.97 18.29 9.94
CA PHE A 70 -1.83 19.64 9.37
C PHE A 70 -2.44 19.74 7.96
N LEU A 71 -2.38 18.67 7.17
CA LEU A 71 -2.93 18.63 5.82
C LEU A 71 -4.46 18.54 5.80
N GLY A 72 -5.06 18.04 6.87
CA GLY A 72 -6.51 18.01 7.09
C GLY A 72 -7.28 17.39 5.92
N THR A 73 -8.35 18.06 5.47
CA THR A 73 -9.24 17.56 4.39
C THR A 73 -8.63 17.60 3.00
N ASN A 74 -7.48 18.27 2.82
CA ASN A 74 -6.73 18.23 1.56
C ASN A 74 -6.06 16.88 1.35
N LEU A 75 -5.73 16.15 2.42
CA LEU A 75 -5.12 14.81 2.38
C LEU A 75 -6.13 13.77 1.90
N VAL A 76 -5.76 13.01 0.87
CA VAL A 76 -6.53 11.83 0.40
C VAL A 76 -6.03 10.56 1.10
N LYS A 77 -4.72 10.37 1.08
CA LYS A 77 -4.01 9.28 1.75
C LYS A 77 -2.52 9.62 1.90
N TYR A 78 -1.82 8.85 2.70
CA TYR A 78 -0.36 8.81 2.67
C TYR A 78 0.16 7.38 2.70
N THR A 79 1.39 7.19 2.24
CA THR A 79 2.14 5.94 2.33
C THR A 79 3.49 6.16 2.99
N ILE A 80 4.01 5.11 3.60
CA ILE A 80 5.34 5.08 4.19
C ILE A 80 6.03 3.85 3.62
N GLU A 81 7.20 4.04 3.01
CA GLU A 81 8.00 2.97 2.44
C GLU A 81 9.36 2.94 3.14
N LYS A 82 9.81 1.75 3.53
CA LYS A 82 11.16 1.49 4.02
C LYS A 82 12.01 0.94 2.87
N GLY A 83 13.17 1.54 2.65
CA GLY A 83 14.14 1.02 1.69
C GLY A 83 14.62 -0.38 2.11
N VAL A 84 14.68 -1.31 1.16
CA VAL A 84 15.12 -2.69 1.40
C VAL A 84 16.31 -3.09 0.53
N ALA A 85 16.42 -2.55 -0.70
CA ALA A 85 17.52 -2.80 -1.61
C ALA A 85 17.55 -1.76 -2.73
N SER A 86 18.70 -1.66 -3.43
CA SER A 86 18.76 -0.99 -4.73
C SER A 86 18.14 -1.89 -5.81
N GLY A 87 17.41 -1.30 -6.75
CA GLY A 87 16.97 -1.99 -7.95
C GLY A 87 18.08 -2.25 -8.97
N ILE A 88 19.27 -1.67 -8.75
CA ILE A 88 20.46 -1.83 -9.59
C ILE A 88 21.43 -2.76 -8.86
N PRO A 89 21.89 -3.87 -9.47
CA PRO A 89 22.85 -4.77 -8.83
C PRO A 89 24.12 -4.05 -8.39
N ASN A 90 24.63 -4.42 -7.21
CA ASN A 90 25.87 -3.89 -6.64
C ASN A 90 25.85 -2.37 -6.35
N GLN A 91 24.68 -1.75 -6.31
CA GLN A 91 24.52 -0.37 -5.85
C GLN A 91 24.02 -0.33 -4.39
N PRO A 92 24.45 0.64 -3.60
CA PRO A 92 23.92 0.83 -2.24
C PRO A 92 22.43 1.17 -2.27
N LEU A 93 21.76 1.00 -1.14
CA LEU A 93 20.38 1.44 -0.92
C LEU A 93 20.27 2.95 -1.26
N PRO A 94 19.35 3.36 -2.16
CA PRO A 94 19.26 4.78 -2.51
C PRO A 94 18.58 5.63 -1.44
N TYR A 95 17.55 5.08 -0.76
CA TYR A 95 16.79 5.78 0.27
C TYR A 95 16.50 4.85 1.45
N MET A 96 16.62 5.37 2.67
CA MET A 96 16.24 4.64 3.89
C MET A 96 14.72 4.58 4.06
N ALA A 97 14.05 5.68 3.75
CA ALA A 97 12.59 5.79 3.83
C ALA A 97 12.05 6.78 2.79
N ILE A 98 10.79 6.60 2.43
CA ILE A 98 10.01 7.54 1.63
C ILE A 98 8.64 7.69 2.29
N GLY A 99 8.26 8.93 2.61
CA GLY A 99 6.88 9.27 2.98
C GLY A 99 6.21 9.97 1.80
N THR A 100 5.02 9.55 1.44
CA THR A 100 4.30 10.13 0.31
C THR A 100 2.91 10.56 0.74
N PHE A 101 2.54 11.82 0.46
CA PHE A 101 1.21 12.37 0.66
C PHE A 101 0.52 12.57 -0.68
N TYR A 102 -0.74 12.12 -0.78
CA TYR A 102 -1.61 12.34 -1.95
C TYR A 102 -2.65 13.38 -1.57
N LEU A 103 -2.73 14.47 -2.33
CA LEU A 103 -3.44 15.70 -1.98
C LEU A 103 -4.35 16.13 -3.10
N LYS A 104 -5.42 16.82 -2.76
CA LYS A 104 -6.38 17.35 -3.76
C LYS A 104 -5.85 18.61 -4.43
N SER A 105 -5.11 19.47 -3.71
CA SER A 105 -4.73 20.81 -4.14
C SER A 105 -3.32 21.18 -3.67
N LEU A 106 -2.52 21.72 -4.58
CA LEU A 106 -1.18 22.24 -4.27
C LEU A 106 -1.25 23.52 -3.44
N SER A 107 -2.18 24.42 -3.73
CA SER A 107 -2.33 25.68 -2.99
C SER A 107 -2.70 25.42 -1.52
N ASP A 108 -3.60 24.45 -1.28
CA ASP A 108 -4.01 24.09 0.09
C ASP A 108 -2.87 23.39 0.85
N TYR A 109 -2.05 22.59 0.14
CA TYR A 109 -0.82 22.03 0.72
C TYR A 109 0.13 23.15 1.18
N GLN A 110 0.41 24.12 0.31
CA GLN A 110 1.29 25.24 0.63
C GLN A 110 0.77 26.06 1.81
N ALA A 111 -0.53 26.34 1.82
CA ALA A 111 -1.19 27.07 2.91
C ALA A 111 -1.14 26.30 4.25
N ALA A 112 -1.31 24.98 4.21
CA ALA A 112 -1.26 24.13 5.41
C ALA A 112 0.16 23.99 5.97
N ILE A 113 1.17 23.84 5.10
CA ILE A 113 2.56 23.59 5.53
C ILE A 113 3.26 24.87 5.97
N ALA A 114 2.97 26.02 5.37
CA ALA A 114 3.67 27.28 5.67
C ALA A 114 3.70 27.63 7.16
N PRO A 115 2.57 27.65 7.89
CA PRO A 115 2.55 27.96 9.33
C PRO A 115 3.12 26.83 10.22
N ASN A 116 3.16 25.58 9.72
CA ASN A 116 3.58 24.40 10.48
C ASN A 116 5.02 23.95 10.17
N ARG A 117 5.73 24.66 9.29
CA ARG A 117 7.07 24.28 8.83
C ARG A 117 8.07 24.12 9.96
N ASP A 118 8.06 25.02 10.92
CA ASP A 118 9.02 24.99 12.04
C ASP A 118 8.73 23.82 12.98
N ALA A 119 7.46 23.52 13.25
CA ALA A 119 7.07 22.36 14.05
C ALA A 119 7.48 21.04 13.36
N ILE A 120 7.27 20.94 12.04
CA ILE A 120 7.69 19.77 11.25
C ILE A 120 9.21 19.59 11.30
N ARG A 121 9.99 20.66 11.15
CA ARG A 121 11.46 20.63 11.19
C ARG A 121 12.00 20.30 12.58
N ALA A 122 11.39 20.85 13.62
CA ALA A 122 11.78 20.61 15.01
C ALA A 122 11.62 19.14 15.42
N ASP A 123 10.74 18.41 14.74
CA ASP A 123 10.49 16.99 15.02
C ASP A 123 11.53 16.05 14.37
N PHE A 124 12.29 16.49 13.37
CA PHE A 124 13.27 15.66 12.64
C PHE A 124 14.27 14.96 13.56
N PRO A 125 14.90 15.61 14.55
CA PRO A 125 15.87 14.97 15.43
C PRO A 125 15.32 13.78 16.23
N ASN A 126 14.00 13.66 16.35
CA ASN A 126 13.37 12.55 17.07
C ASN A 126 13.41 11.23 16.27
N TYR A 127 13.60 11.29 14.95
CA TYR A 127 13.61 10.09 14.12
C TYR A 127 14.78 10.02 13.12
N THR A 128 15.42 11.15 12.75
CA THR A 128 16.49 11.12 11.75
C THR A 128 17.43 12.31 11.86
N ASP A 129 18.67 12.10 11.42
CA ASP A 129 19.67 13.12 11.14
C ASP A 129 19.91 13.32 9.63
N ILE A 130 19.02 12.77 8.79
CA ILE A 130 19.09 12.87 7.33
C ILE A 130 18.22 14.04 6.85
N ALA A 131 18.81 14.93 6.04
CA ALA A 131 18.04 15.95 5.33
C ALA A 131 17.25 15.30 4.18
N PRO A 132 15.92 15.44 4.14
CA PRO A 132 15.11 14.85 3.07
C PRO A 132 15.22 15.62 1.76
N ILE A 133 15.00 14.91 0.66
CA ILE A 133 14.69 15.46 -0.66
C ILE A 133 13.18 15.45 -0.82
N ILE A 134 12.58 16.59 -1.20
CA ILE A 134 11.14 16.70 -1.35
C ILE A 134 10.80 16.94 -2.82
N LEU A 135 9.96 16.07 -3.38
CA LEU A 135 9.43 16.22 -4.74
C LEU A 135 7.92 16.44 -4.67
N VAL A 136 7.46 17.50 -5.35
CA VAL A 136 6.04 17.71 -5.62
C VAL A 136 5.78 17.36 -7.08
N SER A 137 4.79 16.51 -7.33
CA SER A 137 4.43 16.01 -8.66
C SER A 137 2.92 15.84 -8.77
N GLU A 138 2.42 15.66 -9.99
CA GLU A 138 1.03 15.29 -10.28
C GLU A 138 0.97 13.83 -10.71
N VAL A 139 -0.06 13.13 -10.23
CA VAL A 139 -0.30 11.74 -10.65
C VAL A 139 -0.98 11.73 -12.01
N MET A 140 -0.31 11.16 -13.02
CA MET A 140 -0.79 11.15 -14.40
C MET A 140 -1.68 9.94 -14.72
N ARG A 141 -1.57 8.81 -13.96
CA ARG A 141 -2.35 7.58 -14.16
C ARG A 141 -2.63 6.90 -12.84
#